data_0fa4138fc238bb9651868dc90ed84405
#
_entry.id   0fa4138fc238bb9651868dc90ed84405
#
_cell.length_a   1.000
_cell.length_b   1.000
_cell.length_c   1.000
_cell.angle_alpha   90.00
_cell.angle_beta   90.00
_cell.angle_gamma   90.00
#
_symmetry.space_group_name_H-M   'P 1'
#
loop_
_entity.id
_entity.type
_entity.pdbx_description
1 polymer ?
#
loop_
_entity_poly.entity_id
_entity_poly.type
_entity_poly.pdbx_seq_one_letter_code
_entity_poly.pdbx_strand_id
1 'polypeptide(L)'
;AELVAKNDGVLEIEGLRTVERTNDEGSIEKIVIGRTGEAKIIDKVTGNPIMTANIPYGSLFLVNDKDKLKKGDVICKWDPYNAVIISEYEGSLGFNNLVEGYTYREEVDEQTGFTEIVIKENRDKKMIPTISVNSKDGEELKSYNLPVDAHIIVKDGAAIKAGDVMVKIPRKSGKSGDITGGLPRVTELFEARN
;
A
#
# COMPACT_ATOMS: atom_id res chain seq x y z
N ALA A 1 4.31 -10.27 -3.32
CA ALA A 1 3.61 -10.47 -4.59
C ALA A 1 4.22 -9.61 -5.68
N GLU A 2 4.14 -10.08 -6.91
CA GLU A 2 4.76 -9.41 -8.06
C GLU A 2 3.81 -9.43 -9.25
N LEU A 3 3.85 -8.33 -10.02
CA LEU A 3 3.24 -8.30 -11.35
C LEU A 3 4.39 -8.50 -12.34
N VAL A 4 4.32 -9.58 -13.12
CA VAL A 4 5.37 -9.89 -14.09
C VAL A 4 4.80 -9.84 -15.52
N ALA A 5 5.68 -9.54 -16.47
CA ALA A 5 5.32 -9.59 -17.88
C ALA A 5 5.12 -11.05 -18.30
N LYS A 6 3.96 -11.36 -18.83
CA LYS A 6 3.64 -12.72 -19.32
C LYS A 6 4.04 -12.92 -20.76
N ASN A 7 4.41 -11.86 -21.45
CA ASN A 7 4.79 -11.88 -22.85
C ASN A 7 5.87 -10.83 -23.10
N ASP A 8 6.62 -11.01 -24.16
CA ASP A 8 7.55 -9.99 -24.65
C ASP A 8 6.74 -8.86 -25.31
N GLY A 9 7.17 -7.64 -25.14
CA GLY A 9 6.53 -6.49 -25.75
C GLY A 9 6.98 -5.17 -25.18
N VAL A 10 6.29 -4.11 -25.58
CA VAL A 10 6.57 -2.75 -25.10
C VAL A 10 5.55 -2.38 -24.04
N LEU A 11 6.05 -1.89 -22.90
CA LEU A 11 5.19 -1.46 -21.79
C LEU A 11 4.53 -0.12 -22.10
N GLU A 12 3.22 -0.06 -21.90
CA GLU A 12 2.45 1.18 -21.95
C GLU A 12 1.75 1.36 -20.62
N ILE A 13 1.93 2.53 -20.00
CA ILE A 13 1.36 2.85 -18.69
C ILE A 13 0.31 3.92 -18.85
N GLU A 14 -0.85 3.70 -18.25
CA GLU A 14 -1.95 4.68 -18.22
C GLU A 14 -2.39 4.95 -16.79
N GLY A 15 -2.64 6.23 -16.48
CA GLY A 15 -3.23 6.63 -15.21
C GLY A 15 -2.38 6.41 -13.97
N LEU A 16 -1.09 6.18 -14.15
CA LEU A 16 -0.18 5.91 -13.03
C LEU A 16 0.26 7.22 -12.36
N ARG A 17 0.18 7.24 -11.03
CA ARG A 17 0.75 8.30 -10.21
C ARG A 17 1.75 7.68 -9.26
N THR A 18 2.96 8.23 -9.22
CA THR A 18 4.02 7.74 -8.32
C THR A 18 4.67 8.91 -7.60
N VAL A 19 5.29 8.60 -6.47
CA VAL A 19 6.22 9.51 -5.79
C VAL A 19 7.57 8.81 -5.70
N GLU A 20 8.63 9.60 -5.67
CA GLU A 20 9.98 9.08 -5.51
C GLU A 20 10.36 9.07 -4.05
N ARG A 21 11.03 8.00 -3.65
CA ARG A 21 11.53 7.82 -2.28
C ARG A 21 12.96 7.31 -2.36
N THR A 22 13.84 7.86 -1.52
CA THR A 22 15.20 7.33 -1.40
C THR A 22 15.20 6.22 -0.35
N ASN A 23 15.67 5.04 -0.74
CA ASN A 23 15.74 3.91 0.19
C ASN A 23 17.01 3.97 1.04
N ASP A 24 17.19 2.99 1.94
CA ASP A 24 18.32 2.95 2.87
C ASP A 24 19.67 2.80 2.15
N GLU A 25 19.66 2.30 0.92
CA GLU A 25 20.87 2.14 0.11
C GLU A 25 21.21 3.38 -0.71
N GLY A 26 20.38 4.43 -0.64
CA GLY A 26 20.58 5.66 -1.39
C GLY A 26 20.00 5.64 -2.80
N SER A 27 19.34 4.55 -3.19
CA SER A 27 18.69 4.45 -4.50
C SER A 27 17.31 5.07 -4.48
N ILE A 28 16.88 5.60 -5.63
CA ILE A 28 15.55 6.20 -5.76
C ILE A 28 14.56 5.12 -6.18
N GLU A 29 13.47 5.02 -5.42
CA GLU A 29 12.38 4.10 -5.70
C GLU A 29 11.14 4.89 -6.08
N LYS A 30 10.32 4.32 -6.97
CA LYS A 30 9.01 4.89 -7.33
C LYS A 30 7.92 4.11 -6.61
N ILE A 31 7.11 4.82 -5.83
CA ILE A 31 6.02 4.22 -5.06
C ILE A 31 4.70 4.67 -5.69
N VAL A 32 3.81 3.72 -5.95
CA VAL A 32 2.51 4.00 -6.57
C VAL A 32 1.56 4.60 -5.53
N ILE A 33 1.04 5.79 -5.82
CA ILE A 33 0.11 6.49 -4.92
C ILE A 33 -1.30 6.60 -5.50
N GLY A 34 -1.50 6.19 -6.75
CA GLY A 34 -2.81 6.20 -7.37
C GLY A 34 -3.44 4.82 -7.36
N ARG A 35 -4.74 4.77 -7.62
CA ARG A 35 -5.50 3.51 -7.64
C ARG A 35 -5.97 3.13 -9.03
N THR A 36 -5.70 3.98 -10.03
CA THR A 36 -6.18 3.82 -11.40
C THR A 36 -5.08 3.48 -12.39
N GLY A 37 -3.87 3.17 -11.90
CA GLY A 37 -2.76 2.82 -12.77
C GLY A 37 -2.97 1.49 -13.49
N GLU A 38 -2.67 1.46 -14.77
CA GLU A 38 -2.82 0.27 -15.60
C GLU A 38 -1.57 0.06 -16.43
N ALA A 39 -1.10 -1.18 -16.49
CA ALA A 39 0.04 -1.58 -17.32
C ALA A 39 -0.47 -2.42 -18.48
N LYS A 40 -0.02 -2.10 -19.67
CA LYS A 40 -0.31 -2.87 -20.88
C LYS A 40 1.00 -3.29 -21.53
N ILE A 41 1.03 -4.49 -22.07
CA ILE A 41 2.15 -4.94 -22.89
C ILE A 41 1.65 -5.00 -24.33
N ILE A 42 2.33 -4.25 -25.19
CA ILE A 42 1.96 -4.10 -26.59
C ILE A 42 2.87 -4.98 -27.45
N ASP A 43 2.28 -5.77 -28.34
CA ASP A 43 3.01 -6.58 -29.31
C ASP A 43 3.67 -5.64 -30.32
N LYS A 44 4.97 -5.77 -30.52
CA LYS A 44 5.72 -4.93 -31.46
C LYS A 44 5.30 -5.11 -32.92
N VAL A 45 4.83 -6.30 -33.28
CA VAL A 45 4.49 -6.63 -34.66
C VAL A 45 3.09 -6.14 -35.00
N THR A 46 2.12 -6.42 -34.13
CA THR A 46 0.71 -6.11 -34.40
C THR A 46 0.27 -4.76 -33.85
N GLY A 47 0.99 -4.22 -32.87
CA GLY A 47 0.59 -3.00 -32.16
C GLY A 47 -0.58 -3.19 -31.22
N ASN A 48 -1.01 -4.41 -30.99
CA ASN A 48 -2.15 -4.71 -30.12
C ASN A 48 -1.70 -5.05 -28.70
N PRO A 49 -2.52 -4.69 -27.69
CA PRO A 49 -2.23 -5.09 -26.32
C PRO A 49 -2.43 -6.61 -26.18
N ILE A 50 -1.42 -7.28 -25.62
CA ILE A 50 -1.46 -8.72 -25.36
C ILE A 50 -1.55 -9.04 -23.87
N MET A 51 -1.39 -8.03 -23.02
CA MET A 51 -1.56 -8.15 -21.59
C MET A 51 -2.02 -6.81 -21.03
N THR A 52 -2.97 -6.85 -20.09
CA THR A 52 -3.43 -5.67 -19.36
C THR A 52 -3.57 -6.06 -17.89
N ALA A 53 -3.05 -5.22 -17.00
CA ALA A 53 -3.13 -5.47 -15.58
C ALA A 53 -3.17 -4.15 -14.80
N ASN A 54 -3.88 -4.18 -13.67
CA ASN A 54 -3.92 -3.04 -12.76
C ASN A 54 -2.66 -2.99 -11.92
N ILE A 55 -2.18 -1.78 -11.64
CA ILE A 55 -1.01 -1.58 -10.78
C ILE A 55 -1.52 -1.21 -9.39
N PRO A 56 -1.24 -2.03 -8.36
CA PRO A 56 -1.78 -1.79 -7.02
C PRO A 56 -1.22 -0.53 -6.36
N TYR A 57 -2.08 0.16 -5.62
CA TYR A 57 -1.67 1.26 -4.76
C TYR A 57 -0.63 0.75 -3.74
N GLY A 58 0.40 1.55 -3.52
CA GLY A 58 1.45 1.20 -2.55
C GLY A 58 2.54 0.30 -3.09
N SER A 59 2.43 -0.15 -4.34
CA SER A 59 3.45 -1.02 -4.92
C SER A 59 4.72 -0.26 -5.26
N LEU A 60 5.83 -1.01 -5.27
CA LEU A 60 7.11 -0.52 -5.74
C LEU A 60 7.17 -0.74 -7.26
N PHE A 61 7.27 0.35 -8.03
CA PHE A 61 7.26 0.29 -9.49
C PHE A 61 8.68 0.23 -10.02
N LEU A 62 9.01 -0.83 -10.77
CA LEU A 62 10.39 -1.20 -11.10
C LEU A 62 10.82 -0.88 -12.54
N VAL A 63 9.91 -0.46 -13.39
CA VAL A 63 10.19 -0.23 -14.82
C VAL A 63 9.72 1.15 -15.23
N ASN A 64 9.95 1.51 -16.48
CA ASN A 64 9.53 2.80 -17.04
C ASN A 64 8.56 2.59 -18.18
N ASP A 65 7.71 3.60 -18.41
CA ASP A 65 6.82 3.61 -19.56
C ASP A 65 7.64 3.50 -20.85
N LYS A 66 7.13 2.72 -21.78
CA LYS A 66 7.77 2.44 -23.09
C LYS A 66 8.98 1.51 -23.03
N ASP A 67 9.29 0.94 -21.88
CA ASP A 67 10.36 -0.05 -21.78
C ASP A 67 10.02 -1.29 -22.61
N LYS A 68 11.05 -1.89 -23.18
CA LYS A 68 10.94 -3.18 -23.84
C LYS A 68 11.09 -4.27 -22.80
N LEU A 69 10.02 -5.03 -22.58
CA LEU A 69 9.99 -6.07 -21.57
C LEU A 69 10.07 -7.46 -22.21
N LYS A 70 10.64 -8.37 -21.48
CA LYS A 70 10.67 -9.78 -21.82
C LYS A 70 9.77 -10.54 -20.84
N LYS A 71 9.24 -11.67 -21.27
CA LYS A 71 8.48 -12.55 -20.41
C LYS A 71 9.27 -12.84 -19.13
N GLY A 72 8.66 -12.63 -17.98
CA GLY A 72 9.28 -12.83 -16.68
C GLY A 72 9.83 -11.56 -16.04
N ASP A 73 9.93 -10.45 -16.78
CA ASP A 73 10.38 -9.18 -16.17
C ASP A 73 9.35 -8.70 -15.15
N VAL A 74 9.83 -8.25 -14.00
CA VAL A 74 8.97 -7.77 -12.92
C VAL A 74 8.61 -6.31 -13.15
N ILE A 75 7.32 -6.01 -13.18
CA ILE A 75 6.80 -4.67 -13.39
C ILE A 75 6.68 -3.92 -12.06
N CYS A 76 6.07 -4.56 -11.06
CA CYS A 76 5.95 -3.99 -9.73
C CYS A 76 5.85 -5.09 -8.67
N LYS A 77 6.10 -4.69 -7.42
CA LYS A 77 6.03 -5.59 -6.26
C LYS A 77 5.21 -4.94 -5.15
N TRP A 78 4.49 -5.73 -4.38
CA TRP A 78 3.71 -5.23 -3.24
C TRP A 78 3.59 -6.31 -2.18
N ASP A 79 3.16 -5.87 -0.98
CA ASP A 79 2.88 -6.78 0.13
C ASP A 79 1.43 -7.27 0.00
N PRO A 80 1.20 -8.58 -0.24
CA PRO A 80 -0.16 -9.09 -0.36
C PRO A 80 -0.89 -9.23 0.97
N TYR A 81 -0.17 -9.16 2.10
CA TYR A 81 -0.74 -9.38 3.43
C TYR A 81 -1.21 -8.11 4.10
N ASN A 82 -0.70 -6.97 3.69
CA ASN A 82 -1.06 -5.68 4.26
C ASN A 82 -1.40 -4.68 3.18
N ALA A 83 -2.48 -3.93 3.38
CA ALA A 83 -2.67 -2.69 2.63
C ALA A 83 -1.88 -1.60 3.36
N VAL A 84 -1.57 -0.51 2.69
CA VAL A 84 -0.81 0.59 3.27
C VAL A 84 -1.47 1.93 2.97
N ILE A 85 -1.20 2.92 3.81
CA ILE A 85 -1.49 4.32 3.51
C ILE A 85 -0.15 5.03 3.46
N ILE A 86 0.12 5.67 2.33
CA ILE A 86 1.41 6.29 2.02
C ILE A 86 1.23 7.79 1.93
N SER A 87 2.18 8.55 2.49
CA SER A 87 2.16 9.99 2.36
C SER A 87 2.49 10.41 0.94
N GLU A 88 1.65 11.28 0.37
CA GLU A 88 1.90 11.84 -0.96
C GLU A 88 2.77 13.10 -0.89
N TYR A 89 2.98 13.64 0.31
CA TYR A 89 3.69 14.91 0.50
C TYR A 89 4.73 14.80 1.61
N GLU A 90 5.73 15.65 1.53
CA GLU A 90 6.69 15.85 2.60
C GLU A 90 6.13 16.90 3.57
N GLY A 91 6.27 16.66 4.87
CA GLY A 91 5.79 17.59 5.87
C GLY A 91 5.85 17.00 7.27
N SER A 92 5.01 17.53 8.16
CA SER A 92 4.86 17.03 9.51
C SER A 92 3.48 16.41 9.69
N LEU A 93 3.43 15.39 10.56
CA LEU A 93 2.19 14.64 10.80
C LEU A 93 1.37 15.27 11.92
N GLY A 94 0.05 15.30 11.71
CA GLY A 94 -0.90 15.68 12.75
C GLY A 94 -1.93 14.58 12.91
N PHE A 95 -2.19 14.16 14.15
CA PHE A 95 -3.23 13.18 14.44
C PHE A 95 -4.50 13.91 14.88
N ASN A 96 -5.63 13.53 14.28
CA ASN A 96 -6.92 14.14 14.58
C ASN A 96 -7.91 13.07 15.01
N ASN A 97 -8.67 13.37 16.08
CA ASN A 97 -9.70 12.46 16.60
C ASN A 97 -9.14 11.10 17.04
N LEU A 98 -7.88 11.07 17.46
CA LEU A 98 -7.26 9.88 18.03
C LEU A 98 -7.31 9.97 19.55
N VAL A 99 -8.29 9.27 20.13
CA VAL A 99 -8.54 9.24 21.57
C VAL A 99 -8.42 7.81 22.07
N GLU A 100 -7.47 7.58 22.98
CA GLU A 100 -7.21 6.26 23.53
C GLU A 100 -8.47 5.67 24.17
N GLY A 101 -8.73 4.40 23.88
CA GLY A 101 -9.91 3.71 24.38
C GLY A 101 -11.20 4.03 23.65
N TYR A 102 -11.19 5.03 22.78
CA TYR A 102 -12.37 5.47 22.04
C TYR A 102 -12.25 5.23 20.53
N THR A 103 -11.22 5.80 19.90
CA THR A 103 -10.96 5.60 18.47
C THR A 103 -9.76 4.70 18.20
N TYR A 104 -8.91 4.49 19.21
CA TYR A 104 -7.80 3.56 19.08
C TYR A 104 -7.52 2.85 20.41
N ARG A 105 -6.79 1.74 20.31
CA ARG A 105 -6.22 1.03 21.46
C ARG A 105 -4.73 0.86 21.22
N GLU A 106 -3.99 0.68 22.29
CA GLU A 106 -2.57 0.36 22.18
C GLU A 106 -2.38 -1.15 22.32
N GLU A 107 -1.56 -1.71 21.44
CA GLU A 107 -1.21 -3.13 21.48
C GLU A 107 0.31 -3.24 21.54
N VAL A 108 0.79 -4.17 22.34
CA VAL A 108 2.23 -4.46 22.44
C VAL A 108 2.54 -5.59 21.49
N ASP A 109 3.49 -5.37 20.57
CA ASP A 109 4.00 -6.42 19.70
C ASP A 109 4.92 -7.32 20.53
N GLU A 110 4.55 -8.58 20.69
CA GLU A 110 5.30 -9.54 21.50
C GLU A 110 6.70 -9.81 20.95
N GLN A 111 6.89 -9.66 19.65
CA GLN A 111 8.19 -9.95 19.02
C GLN A 111 9.17 -8.79 19.17
N THR A 112 8.70 -7.56 19.06
CA THR A 112 9.56 -6.38 19.09
C THR A 112 9.51 -5.63 20.42
N GLY A 113 8.46 -5.84 21.22
CA GLY A 113 8.24 -5.10 22.47
C GLY A 113 7.73 -3.69 22.26
N PHE A 114 7.52 -3.26 21.02
CA PHE A 114 7.02 -1.92 20.74
C PHE A 114 5.50 -1.85 20.87
N THR A 115 5.01 -0.69 21.31
CA THR A 115 3.59 -0.41 21.39
C THR A 115 3.10 0.15 20.06
N GLU A 116 2.03 -0.43 19.54
CA GLU A 116 1.39 0.02 18.30
C GLU A 116 0.03 0.62 18.60
N ILE A 117 -0.34 1.63 17.81
CA ILE A 117 -1.67 2.22 17.85
C ILE A 117 -2.53 1.51 16.81
N VAL A 118 -3.66 0.93 17.25
CA VAL A 118 -4.58 0.20 16.38
C VAL A 118 -5.94 0.89 16.44
N ILE A 119 -6.46 1.26 15.28
CA ILE A 119 -7.76 1.93 15.19
C ILE A 119 -8.86 0.95 15.54
N LYS A 120 -9.74 1.34 16.44
CA LYS A 120 -10.86 0.53 16.86
C LYS A 120 -12.18 1.10 16.35
N GLU A 121 -13.17 0.26 16.26
CA GLU A 121 -14.51 0.68 15.86
C GLU A 121 -15.09 1.62 16.92
N ASN A 122 -15.71 2.67 16.45
CA ASN A 122 -16.33 3.67 17.30
C ASN A 122 -17.69 4.02 16.73
N ARG A 123 -18.67 4.21 17.62
CA ARG A 123 -20.07 4.46 17.22
C ARG A 123 -20.36 5.91 16.90
N ASP A 124 -19.45 6.81 17.24
CA ASP A 124 -19.64 8.24 16.97
C ASP A 124 -19.15 8.55 15.56
N LYS A 125 -20.09 8.74 14.65
CA LYS A 125 -19.80 9.03 13.25
C LYS A 125 -19.13 10.38 13.04
N LYS A 126 -19.15 11.26 14.05
CA LYS A 126 -18.47 12.56 14.00
C LYS A 126 -17.00 12.48 14.36
N MET A 127 -16.58 11.39 15.02
CA MET A 127 -15.20 11.16 15.40
C MET A 127 -14.51 10.24 14.41
N ILE A 128 -14.13 10.79 13.28
CA ILE A 128 -13.39 10.03 12.27
C ILE A 128 -11.90 10.25 12.52
N PRO A 129 -11.16 9.20 12.90
CA PRO A 129 -9.71 9.35 13.12
C PRO A 129 -9.00 9.60 11.80
N THR A 130 -8.12 10.59 11.77
CA THR A 130 -7.36 10.94 10.57
C THR A 130 -5.92 11.27 10.90
N ILE A 131 -5.06 11.11 9.91
CA ILE A 131 -3.70 11.64 9.93
C ILE A 131 -3.62 12.70 8.85
N SER A 132 -3.14 13.89 9.20
CA SER A 132 -2.88 14.94 8.24
C SER A 132 -1.39 15.12 8.00
N VAL A 133 -1.02 15.51 6.79
CA VAL A 133 0.34 15.93 6.46
C VAL A 133 0.29 17.44 6.29
N ASN A 134 1.10 18.14 7.06
CA ASN A 134 1.10 19.59 7.12
C ASN A 134 2.43 20.17 6.62
N SER A 135 2.34 21.31 5.94
CA SER A 135 3.53 22.03 5.45
C SER A 135 4.27 22.69 6.62
N LYS A 136 5.44 23.25 6.34
CA LYS A 136 6.23 24.01 7.32
C LYS A 136 5.46 25.19 7.87
N ASP A 137 4.55 25.76 7.08
CA ASP A 137 3.71 26.89 7.47
C ASP A 137 2.47 26.48 8.25
N GLY A 138 2.29 25.17 8.50
CA GLY A 138 1.14 24.65 9.22
C GLY A 138 -0.09 24.42 8.35
N GLU A 139 0.03 24.58 7.04
CA GLU A 139 -1.06 24.33 6.12
C GLU A 139 -1.25 22.82 5.91
N GLU A 140 -2.51 22.34 6.00
CA GLU A 140 -2.80 20.94 5.75
C GLU A 140 -2.71 20.64 4.26
N LEU A 141 -1.79 19.77 3.87
CA LEU A 141 -1.59 19.37 2.48
C LEU A 141 -2.54 18.24 2.08
N LYS A 142 -2.74 17.30 2.98
CA LYS A 142 -3.69 16.20 2.77
C LYS A 142 -4.04 15.56 4.10
N SER A 143 -5.26 15.03 4.18
CA SER A 143 -5.75 14.29 5.33
C SER A 143 -6.14 12.88 4.87
N TYR A 144 -5.84 11.88 5.69
CA TYR A 144 -6.09 10.47 5.40
C TYR A 144 -6.99 9.89 6.48
N ASN A 145 -8.13 9.36 6.08
CA ASN A 145 -9.04 8.68 7.00
C ASN A 145 -8.46 7.32 7.38
N LEU A 146 -8.59 6.95 8.66
CA LEU A 146 -8.02 5.71 9.18
C LEU A 146 -9.12 4.68 9.37
N PRO A 147 -9.05 3.55 8.64
CA PRO A 147 -10.06 2.51 8.80
C PRO A 147 -9.85 1.71 10.09
N VAL A 148 -10.89 0.99 10.49
CA VAL A 148 -10.82 0.08 11.65
C VAL A 148 -9.74 -0.98 11.40
N ASP A 149 -9.02 -1.34 12.44
CA ASP A 149 -7.90 -2.30 12.44
C ASP A 149 -6.63 -1.78 11.76
N ALA A 150 -6.57 -0.50 11.39
CA ALA A 150 -5.36 0.10 10.87
C ALA A 150 -4.31 0.24 11.98
N HIS A 151 -3.07 -0.14 11.66
CA HIS A 151 -1.93 -0.01 12.57
C HIS A 151 -1.13 1.22 12.17
N ILE A 152 -1.05 2.20 13.07
CA ILE A 152 -0.30 3.42 12.83
C ILE A 152 1.16 3.18 13.20
N ILE A 153 2.07 3.38 12.24
CA ILE A 153 3.50 3.10 12.44
C ILE A 153 4.33 4.37 12.55
N VAL A 154 3.69 5.53 12.60
CA VAL A 154 4.34 6.84 12.72
C VAL A 154 3.86 7.53 14.01
N LYS A 155 4.50 8.63 14.36
CA LYS A 155 4.17 9.38 15.57
C LYS A 155 3.60 10.74 15.23
N ASP A 156 2.72 11.24 16.12
CA ASP A 156 2.17 12.59 16.01
C ASP A 156 3.31 13.62 16.04
N GLY A 157 3.26 14.57 15.14
CA GLY A 157 4.27 15.61 15.04
C GLY A 157 5.56 15.20 14.34
N ALA A 158 5.70 13.95 13.94
CA ALA A 158 6.91 13.47 13.26
C ALA A 158 7.02 14.04 11.85
N ALA A 159 8.26 14.13 11.36
CA ALA A 159 8.50 14.48 9.96
C ALA A 159 8.24 13.27 9.08
N ILE A 160 7.67 13.50 7.91
CA ILE A 160 7.36 12.46 6.94
C ILE A 160 7.83 12.91 5.56
N LYS A 161 8.22 11.95 4.72
CA LYS A 161 8.59 12.22 3.33
C LYS A 161 7.58 11.60 2.39
N ALA A 162 7.47 12.16 1.20
CA ALA A 162 6.64 11.56 0.16
C ALA A 162 7.10 10.11 -0.09
N GLY A 163 6.15 9.20 -0.16
CA GLY A 163 6.42 7.78 -0.35
C GLY A 163 6.57 6.96 0.92
N ASP A 164 6.65 7.62 2.08
CA ASP A 164 6.75 6.89 3.35
C ASP A 164 5.42 6.29 3.76
N VAL A 165 5.47 5.07 4.31
CA VAL A 165 4.28 4.38 4.81
C VAL A 165 3.94 4.93 6.18
N MET A 166 2.70 5.37 6.36
CA MET A 166 2.19 5.89 7.64
C MET A 166 1.38 4.85 8.39
N VAL A 167 0.68 3.99 7.68
CA VAL A 167 -0.29 3.06 8.25
C VAL A 167 -0.22 1.74 7.49
N LYS A 168 -0.33 0.65 8.24
CA LYS A 168 -0.49 -0.70 7.67
C LYS A 168 -1.83 -1.26 8.10
N ILE A 169 -2.53 -1.86 7.15
CA ILE A 169 -3.84 -2.45 7.39
C ILE A 169 -3.75 -3.92 7.04
N PRO A 170 -3.70 -4.83 8.05
CA PRO A 170 -3.65 -6.25 7.74
C PRO A 170 -4.87 -6.67 6.93
N ARG A 171 -4.65 -7.38 5.85
CA ARG A 171 -5.74 -7.91 5.04
C ARG A 171 -6.23 -9.18 5.70
N LYS A 172 -7.54 -9.24 5.94
CA LYS A 172 -8.17 -10.47 6.37
C LYS A 172 -8.27 -11.36 5.14
N SER A 173 -7.19 -12.09 4.89
CA SER A 173 -7.23 -13.07 3.84
C SER A 173 -8.08 -14.20 4.34
N GLY A 174 -8.96 -14.46 3.73
CA GLY A 174 -9.81 -15.56 4.12
C GLY A 174 -9.06 -16.83 4.50
N LYS A 175 -8.07 -16.19 4.92
CA LYS A 175 -8.03 -16.84 5.21
C LYS A 175 -8.44 -17.34 5.63
N SER A 176 -8.41 -17.35 5.63
CA SER A 176 -8.99 -17.86 6.14
C SER A 176 -9.27 -18.00 6.24
N GLY A 177 -8.82 -18.08 6.18
CA GLY A 177 -9.26 -18.44 6.67
C GLY A 177 -9.14 -18.55 6.61
N ASP A 178 -9.06 -18.92 6.44
CA ASP A 178 -9.32 -19.26 6.82
C ASP A 178 -9.42 -19.56 6.92
N ILE A 179 -9.29 -19.99 6.95
CA ILE A 179 -9.64 -20.66 7.33
C ILE A 179 -9.90 -20.90 7.49
N THR A 180 -9.96 -21.14 7.33
CA THR A 180 -10.44 -21.67 7.64
C THR A 180 -10.48 -21.73 7.58
N GLY A 181 -10.22 -21.89 7.31
CA GLY A 181 -10.51 -22.23 7.58
C GLY A 181 -10.15 -22.36 7.24
N GLY A 182 -10.11 -22.95 6.96
CA GLY A 182 -10.12 -23.40 6.98
C GLY A 182 -9.60 -23.70 6.31
N LEU A 183 -9.54 -24.17 6.16
CA LEU A 183 -9.29 -24.80 5.84
C LEU A 183 -8.76 -24.86 5.27
N PRO A 184 -8.79 -24.76 5.21
CA PRO A 184 -8.51 -25.10 4.86
C PRO A 184 -7.95 -25.17 4.21
N ARG A 185 -7.68 -26.00 3.94
CA ARG A 185 -7.48 -26.35 3.61
C ARG A 185 -7.29 -26.37 3.06
N VAL A 186 -7.20 -26.09 3.20
CA VAL A 186 -7.30 -26.38 2.92
C VAL A 186 -7.03 -26.17 2.30
N THR A 187 -6.97 -26.78 1.96
CA THR A 187 -7.10 -26.95 1.63
C THR A 187 -6.71 -26.62 0.98
N GLU A 188 -6.42 -26.64 0.96
CA GLU A 188 -6.40 -26.70 0.68
C GLU A 188 -6.19 -26.35 0.19
N LEU A 189 -5.93 -26.40 0.11
CA LEU A 189 -5.97 -26.47 -0.04
C LEU A 189 -5.94 -26.29 -0.63
N PHE A 190 -5.64 -26.45 -0.66
CA PHE A 190 -5.86 -26.82 -0.98
C PHE A 190 -5.95 -26.43 -1.30
N GLU A 191 -5.58 -25.90 -1.24
CA GLU A 191 -5.83 -26.03 -1.28
C GLU A 191 -5.68 -25.53 -1.61
N ALA A 192 -5.56 -25.21 -1.56
CA ALA A 192 -5.67 -25.22 -1.53
C ALA A 192 -5.39 -24.88 -1.97
N ARG A 193 -5.03 -24.87 -2.14
CA ARG A 193 -5.12 -25.04 -2.27
C ARG A 193 -5.18 -24.58 -2.40
N ASN A 194 -4.72 -24.73 -2.39
CA ASN A 194 -5.07 -24.80 -2.23
C ASN A 194 -5.08 -24.62 -2.27
#